data_fe7785c221810388a99cb854d9c49a0c
#
_entry.id   fe7785c221810388a99cb854d9c49a0c
#
_cell.length_a   1.000
_cell.length_b   1.000
_cell.length_c   1.000
_cell.angle_alpha   90.00
_cell.angle_beta   90.00
_cell.angle_gamma   90.00
#
_symmetry.space_group_name_H-M   'P 1'
#
loop_
_entity.id
_entity.type
_entity.pdbx_description
1 polymer ?
#
loop_
_entity_poly.entity_id
_entity_poly.type
_entity_poly.pdbx_seq_one_letter_code
_entity_poly.pdbx_strand_id
1 'polypeptide(L)'
;MAMQDHFDLIADAELRHLERMLGELDPDEVDFDLSQGVLTITLADDNKIVVNSHHAAGEIWMAAFRQAWHFAPREEGGQVQWRTAKEELRSTLARLLTERLGREVRL
;
A
#
# COMPACT_ATOMS: atom_id res chain seq x y z
N MET A 1 -1.06 -25.91 -5.64
CA MET A 1 -0.45 -24.72 -5.07
C MET A 1 -1.21 -24.30 -3.81
N ALA A 2 -0.52 -23.99 -2.75
CA ALA A 2 -1.16 -23.57 -1.51
C ALA A 2 -1.80 -22.18 -1.67
N MET A 3 -2.89 -21.92 -0.96
CA MET A 3 -3.55 -20.63 -0.97
C MET A 3 -2.60 -19.50 -0.55
N GLN A 4 -1.68 -19.80 0.35
CA GLN A 4 -0.68 -18.84 0.82
C GLN A 4 0.27 -18.41 -0.29
N ASP A 5 0.62 -19.32 -1.21
CA ASP A 5 1.47 -18.98 -2.36
C ASP A 5 0.75 -18.01 -3.29
N HIS A 6 -0.57 -18.23 -3.49
CA HIS A 6 -1.36 -17.30 -4.29
C HIS A 6 -1.44 -15.92 -3.63
N PHE A 7 -1.66 -15.90 -2.31
CA PHE A 7 -1.65 -14.64 -1.57
C PHE A 7 -0.33 -13.89 -1.75
N ASP A 8 0.81 -14.60 -1.60
CA ASP A 8 2.11 -13.96 -1.72
C ASP A 8 2.31 -13.35 -3.10
N LEU A 9 1.85 -14.02 -4.15
CA LEU A 9 1.94 -13.49 -5.51
C LEU A 9 1.13 -12.20 -5.70
N ILE A 10 -0.12 -12.20 -5.26
CA ILE A 10 -0.98 -11.02 -5.45
C ILE A 10 -0.58 -9.87 -4.55
N ALA A 11 -0.12 -10.16 -3.33
CA ALA A 11 0.36 -9.13 -2.42
C ALA A 11 1.66 -8.50 -2.94
N ASP A 12 2.60 -9.31 -3.41
CA ASP A 12 3.84 -8.80 -4.00
C ASP A 12 3.55 -7.92 -5.22
N ALA A 13 2.61 -8.34 -6.08
CA ALA A 13 2.22 -7.56 -7.23
C ALA A 13 1.66 -6.19 -6.83
N GLU A 14 0.87 -6.14 -5.76
CA GLU A 14 0.32 -4.87 -5.28
C GLU A 14 1.41 -3.96 -4.73
N LEU A 15 2.31 -4.49 -3.90
CA LEU A 15 3.39 -3.68 -3.34
C LEU A 15 4.31 -3.14 -4.43
N ARG A 16 4.60 -3.94 -5.46
CA ARG A 16 5.42 -3.49 -6.59
C ARG A 16 4.71 -2.44 -7.43
N HIS A 17 3.38 -2.54 -7.58
CA HIS A 17 2.61 -1.51 -8.24
C HIS A 17 2.74 -0.18 -7.48
N LEU A 18 2.56 -0.21 -6.16
CA LEU A 18 2.69 0.99 -5.34
C LEU A 18 4.10 1.56 -5.43
N GLU A 19 5.11 0.70 -5.40
CA GLU A 19 6.51 1.12 -5.53
C GLU A 19 6.72 1.89 -6.84
N ARG A 20 6.19 1.36 -7.96
CA ARG A 20 6.33 2.03 -9.26
C ARG A 20 5.63 3.40 -9.26
N MET A 21 4.43 3.46 -8.70
CA MET A 21 3.68 4.72 -8.70
C MET A 21 4.33 5.76 -7.79
N LEU A 22 4.87 5.34 -6.65
CA LEU A 22 5.59 6.24 -5.75
C LEU A 22 6.85 6.79 -6.40
N GLY A 23 7.50 6.00 -7.27
CA GLY A 23 8.68 6.43 -8.00
C GLY A 23 8.44 7.58 -8.97
N GLU A 24 7.18 7.90 -9.27
CA GLU A 24 6.84 9.02 -10.13
C GLU A 24 6.66 10.32 -9.35
N LEU A 25 6.72 10.25 -8.01
CA LEU A 25 6.61 11.44 -7.16
C LEU A 25 7.97 12.07 -6.94
N ASP A 26 7.97 13.32 -6.46
CA ASP A 26 9.20 14.05 -6.17
C ASP A 26 9.97 13.35 -5.03
N PRO A 27 11.20 12.89 -5.28
CA PRO A 27 11.97 12.19 -4.25
C PRO A 27 12.33 13.06 -3.05
N ASP A 28 12.28 14.38 -3.16
CA ASP A 28 12.47 15.26 -2.02
C ASP A 28 11.26 15.29 -1.11
N GLU A 29 10.09 14.91 -1.61
CA GLU A 29 8.85 14.89 -0.83
C GLU A 29 8.49 13.51 -0.31
N VAL A 30 8.79 12.47 -1.10
CA VAL A 30 8.43 11.09 -0.78
C VAL A 30 9.61 10.17 -1.09
N ASP A 31 10.12 9.54 -0.05
CA ASP A 31 11.12 8.50 -0.19
C ASP A 31 10.44 7.16 0.16
N PHE A 32 10.92 6.07 -0.39
CA PHE A 32 10.31 4.78 -0.11
C PHE A 32 11.32 3.65 -0.26
N ASP A 33 11.04 2.55 0.45
CA ASP A 33 11.83 1.34 0.38
C ASP A 33 10.89 0.13 0.43
N LEU A 34 11.07 -0.80 -0.47
CA LEU A 34 10.32 -2.06 -0.47
C LEU A 34 11.30 -3.19 -0.20
N SER A 35 11.11 -3.87 0.92
CA SER A 35 11.98 -4.95 1.34
C SER A 35 11.18 -6.03 2.06
N GLN A 36 11.28 -7.27 1.58
CA GLN A 36 10.69 -8.44 2.25
C GLN A 36 9.22 -8.27 2.61
N GLY A 37 8.44 -7.75 1.65
CA GLY A 37 7.00 -7.58 1.85
C GLY A 37 6.61 -6.38 2.68
N VAL A 38 7.54 -5.46 2.94
CA VAL A 38 7.29 -4.24 3.70
C VAL A 38 7.66 -3.03 2.85
N LEU A 39 6.66 -2.20 2.55
CA LEU A 39 6.87 -0.94 1.85
C LEU A 39 6.83 0.18 2.89
N THR A 40 7.98 0.83 3.10
CA THR A 40 8.09 1.95 4.02
C THR A 40 8.17 3.24 3.22
N ILE A 41 7.24 4.15 3.45
CA ILE A 41 7.16 5.43 2.77
C ILE A 41 7.52 6.51 3.79
N THR A 42 8.53 7.31 3.48
CA THR A 42 8.99 8.38 4.37
C THR A 42 8.71 9.72 3.72
N LEU A 43 7.96 10.57 4.42
CA LEU A 43 7.64 11.92 3.95
C LEU A 43 8.71 12.91 4.38
N ALA A 44 8.71 14.10 3.78
CA ALA A 44 9.73 15.13 4.05
C ALA A 44 9.76 15.55 5.52
N ASP A 45 8.65 15.42 6.25
CA ASP A 45 8.56 15.75 7.68
C ASP A 45 8.92 14.57 8.59
N ASP A 46 9.50 13.51 8.01
CA ASP A 46 9.90 12.27 8.68
C ASP A 46 8.74 11.39 9.16
N ASN A 47 7.49 11.74 8.86
CA ASN A 47 6.38 10.84 9.09
C ASN A 47 6.46 9.66 8.12
N LYS A 48 6.04 8.49 8.59
CA LYS A 48 6.13 7.27 7.81
C LYS A 48 4.77 6.63 7.62
N ILE A 49 4.60 6.04 6.44
CA ILE A 49 3.46 5.18 6.11
C ILE A 49 4.06 3.80 5.83
N VAL A 50 3.59 2.78 6.52
CA VAL A 50 4.09 1.41 6.34
C VAL A 50 2.98 0.55 5.76
N VAL A 51 3.26 -0.10 4.63
CA VAL A 51 2.34 -1.01 3.97
C VAL A 51 2.99 -2.39 3.99
N ASN A 52 2.40 -3.31 4.73
CA ASN A 52 3.01 -4.60 5.04
C ASN A 52 2.13 -5.76 4.59
N SER A 53 2.69 -6.65 3.79
CA SER A 53 2.06 -7.91 3.45
C SER A 53 2.09 -8.81 4.69
N HIS A 54 0.91 -9.21 5.19
CA HIS A 54 0.79 -10.03 6.38
C HIS A 54 0.32 -11.43 6.00
N HIS A 55 1.29 -12.32 5.78
CA HIS A 55 1.07 -13.65 5.24
C HIS A 55 0.08 -14.46 6.08
N ALA A 56 0.28 -14.51 7.39
CA ALA A 56 -0.55 -15.33 8.28
C ALA A 56 -2.01 -14.90 8.29
N ALA A 57 -2.28 -13.61 8.12
CA ALA A 57 -3.64 -13.07 8.07
C ALA A 57 -4.24 -13.11 6.66
N GLY A 58 -3.40 -13.26 5.62
CA GLY A 58 -3.85 -13.16 4.24
C GLY A 58 -4.30 -11.74 3.88
N GLU A 59 -3.67 -10.73 4.47
CA GLU A 59 -4.05 -9.33 4.31
C GLU A 59 -2.84 -8.44 4.08
N ILE A 60 -3.08 -7.25 3.54
CA ILE A 60 -2.09 -6.18 3.55
C ILE A 60 -2.49 -5.19 4.64
N TRP A 61 -1.58 -4.91 5.55
CA TRP A 61 -1.80 -3.98 6.64
C TRP A 61 -1.07 -2.67 6.37
N MET A 62 -1.75 -1.56 6.65
CA MET A 62 -1.16 -0.23 6.52
C MET A 62 -1.27 0.51 7.84
N ALA A 63 -0.20 1.21 8.23
CA ALA A 63 -0.18 2.05 9.42
C ALA A 63 0.33 3.43 9.05
N ALA A 64 -0.37 4.47 9.48
CA ALA A 64 0.00 5.86 9.22
C ALA A 64 -0.76 6.79 10.16
N PHE A 65 -0.07 7.81 10.67
CA PHE A 65 -0.71 8.91 11.40
C PHE A 65 -1.65 8.44 12.52
N ARG A 66 -1.19 7.45 13.31
CA ARG A 66 -1.93 6.87 14.44
C ARG A 66 -3.17 6.08 14.02
N GLN A 67 -3.26 5.70 12.76
CA GLN A 67 -4.34 4.87 12.24
C GLN A 67 -3.75 3.59 11.65
N ALA A 68 -4.58 2.57 11.54
CA ALA A 68 -4.19 1.31 10.93
C ALA A 68 -5.36 0.76 10.12
N TRP A 69 -5.03 0.09 9.02
CA TRP A 69 -5.99 -0.55 8.14
C TRP A 69 -5.55 -1.96 7.85
N HIS A 70 -6.50 -2.88 7.76
CA HIS A 70 -6.27 -4.25 7.33
C HIS A 70 -7.08 -4.49 6.06
N PHE A 71 -6.39 -4.66 4.95
CA PHE A 71 -7.03 -4.81 3.63
C PHE A 71 -7.01 -6.27 3.22
N ALA A 72 -8.17 -6.85 2.96
CA ALA A 72 -8.30 -8.20 2.45
C ALA A 72 -8.39 -8.18 0.93
N PRO A 73 -7.88 -9.20 0.24
CA PRO A 73 -7.96 -9.24 -1.22
C PRO A 73 -9.35 -9.64 -1.68
N ARG A 74 -9.81 -8.99 -2.73
CA ARG A 74 -11.08 -9.29 -3.39
C ARG A 74 -10.83 -9.33 -4.89
N GLU A 75 -11.12 -10.47 -5.50
CA GLU A 75 -10.99 -10.62 -6.94
C GLU A 75 -12.31 -10.32 -7.63
N GLU A 76 -12.30 -9.36 -8.55
CA GLU A 76 -13.47 -8.98 -9.33
C GLU A 76 -13.04 -8.68 -10.77
N GLY A 77 -13.68 -9.32 -11.74
CA GLY A 77 -13.42 -9.07 -13.15
C GLY A 77 -11.97 -9.31 -13.57
N GLY A 78 -11.31 -10.27 -12.96
CA GLY A 78 -9.92 -10.58 -13.25
C GLY A 78 -8.91 -9.68 -12.58
N GLN A 79 -9.37 -8.76 -11.73
CA GLN A 79 -8.49 -7.84 -11.00
C GLN A 79 -8.62 -8.08 -9.50
N VAL A 80 -7.54 -7.79 -8.77
CA VAL A 80 -7.52 -7.90 -7.31
C VAL A 80 -7.58 -6.50 -6.71
N GLN A 81 -8.55 -6.30 -5.82
CA GLN A 81 -8.63 -5.09 -5.00
C GLN A 81 -8.34 -5.47 -3.56
N TRP A 82 -7.68 -4.58 -2.84
CA TRP A 82 -7.39 -4.76 -1.41
C TRP A 82 -8.28 -3.84 -0.61
N ARG A 83 -9.22 -4.42 0.16
CA ARG A 83 -10.32 -3.65 0.74
C ARG A 83 -10.55 -3.92 2.22
N THR A 84 -10.97 -2.85 2.91
CA THR A 84 -11.72 -2.97 4.16
C THR A 84 -13.22 -2.92 3.79
N ALA A 85 -14.10 -2.92 4.78
CA ALA A 85 -15.54 -2.76 4.54
C ALA A 85 -15.88 -1.43 3.87
N LYS A 86 -15.05 -0.40 4.05
CA LYS A 86 -15.34 0.97 3.61
C LYS A 86 -14.33 1.54 2.62
N GLU A 87 -13.10 1.03 2.61
CA GLU A 87 -12.02 1.67 1.88
C GLU A 87 -11.23 0.66 1.05
N GLU A 88 -10.54 1.18 0.03
CA GLU A 88 -9.66 0.40 -0.81
C GLU A 88 -8.24 0.94 -0.65
N LEU A 89 -7.22 0.07 -0.71
CA LEU A 89 -5.83 0.41 -0.38
C LEU A 89 -5.28 1.58 -1.20
N ARG A 90 -5.37 1.49 -2.53
CA ARG A 90 -4.77 2.51 -3.39
C ARG A 90 -5.40 3.89 -3.17
N SER A 91 -6.73 3.92 -3.08
CA SER A 91 -7.43 5.19 -2.89
C SER A 91 -7.20 5.76 -1.50
N THR A 92 -7.07 4.92 -0.49
CA THR A 92 -6.77 5.36 0.87
C THR A 92 -5.37 5.95 0.94
N LEU A 93 -4.38 5.24 0.39
CA LEU A 93 -3.01 5.74 0.36
C LEU A 93 -2.90 7.03 -0.46
N ALA A 94 -3.58 7.07 -1.62
CA ALA A 94 -3.59 8.27 -2.46
C ALA A 94 -4.18 9.47 -1.69
N ARG A 95 -5.25 9.24 -0.94
CA ARG A 95 -5.86 10.30 -0.12
C ARG A 95 -4.89 10.81 0.94
N LEU A 96 -4.22 9.89 1.65
CA LEU A 96 -3.26 10.29 2.68
C LEU A 96 -2.13 11.12 2.09
N LEU A 97 -1.59 10.71 0.95
CA LEU A 97 -0.52 11.45 0.29
C LEU A 97 -1.02 12.80 -0.26
N THR A 98 -2.22 12.83 -0.82
CA THR A 98 -2.81 14.06 -1.33
C THR A 98 -2.95 15.10 -0.20
N GLU A 99 -3.44 14.67 0.96
CA GLU A 99 -3.60 15.56 2.11
C GLU A 99 -2.26 16.08 2.61
N ARG A 100 -1.23 15.22 2.62
CA ARG A 100 0.08 15.61 3.15
C ARG A 100 0.91 16.43 2.18
N LEU A 101 0.80 16.17 0.89
CA LEU A 101 1.59 16.88 -0.13
C LEU A 101 0.90 18.14 -0.64
N GLY A 102 -0.38 18.30 -0.38
CA GLY A 102 -1.12 19.46 -0.83
C GLY A 102 -1.42 19.48 -2.33
N ARG A 103 -1.34 18.33 -3.00
CA ARG A 103 -1.69 18.19 -4.41
C ARG A 103 -2.20 16.79 -4.67
N GLU A 104 -2.96 16.62 -5.75
CA GLU A 104 -3.58 15.34 -6.07
C GLU A 104 -2.52 14.28 -6.39
N VAL A 105 -2.61 13.15 -5.70
CA VAL A 105 -1.78 11.97 -5.93
C VAL A 105 -2.70 10.84 -6.38
N ARG A 106 -2.29 10.14 -7.44
CA ARG A 106 -3.02 8.98 -7.96
C ARG A 106 -2.12 7.75 -7.94
N LEU A 107 -2.65 6.64 -7.49
CA LEU A 107 -1.94 5.38 -7.39
C LEU A 107 -2.73 4.26 -8.14
#